data_889ee1daf59ab872d0ac12652ffc6c7f
#
_entry.id   889ee1daf59ab872d0ac12652ffc6c7f
#
_cell.length_a   1.000
_cell.length_b   1.000
_cell.length_c   1.000
_cell.angle_alpha   90.00
_cell.angle_beta   90.00
_cell.angle_gamma   90.00
#
_symmetry.space_group_name_H-M   'P 1'
#
loop_
_entity.id
_entity.type
_entity.pdbx_description
1 polymer ?
#
loop_
_entity_poly.entity_id
_entity_poly.type
_entity_poly.pdbx_seq_one_letter_code
_entity_poly.pdbx_strand_id
1 'polypeptide(L)'
;NKAVFRGNYKLTFNTLPHGNSRWELFDLEKDPAETFDLSAQLPELKETMIEGYKEYAKNYNVVAVPTDFNPVLQVGLTTMFRLMTRNSTFVFLFLISLLTLLTSIILWTRRKRRAT
;
A
#
# COMPACT_ATOMS: atom_id res chain seq x y z
N ASN A 1 -2.07 0.20 9.11
CA ASN A 1 -3.03 0.06 10.21
C ASN A 1 -2.44 0.67 11.48
N LYS A 2 -3.29 1.21 12.36
CA LYS A 2 -2.91 1.86 13.61
C LYS A 2 -3.85 1.40 14.71
N ALA A 3 -3.34 1.30 15.94
CA ALA A 3 -4.15 1.03 17.11
C ALA A 3 -3.63 1.79 18.32
N VAL A 4 -4.53 2.25 19.18
CA VAL A 4 -4.26 2.91 20.45
C VAL A 4 -5.09 2.23 21.53
N PHE A 5 -4.49 1.99 22.68
CA PHE A 5 -5.18 1.38 23.83
C PHE A 5 -5.22 2.37 24.98
N ARG A 6 -6.37 2.45 25.65
CA ARG A 6 -6.57 3.24 26.87
C ARG A 6 -7.52 2.52 27.80
N GLY A 7 -7.00 1.89 28.85
CA GLY A 7 -7.79 0.99 29.70
C GLY A 7 -8.35 -0.15 28.85
N ASN A 8 -9.66 -0.36 28.92
CA ASN A 8 -10.37 -1.40 28.17
C ASN A 8 -10.72 -0.97 26.73
N TYR A 9 -10.48 0.28 26.39
CA TYR A 9 -10.82 0.80 25.06
C TYR A 9 -9.68 0.64 24.09
N LYS A 10 -10.04 0.26 22.85
CA LYS A 10 -9.15 0.18 21.70
C LYS A 10 -9.68 1.06 20.58
N LEU A 11 -8.85 1.97 20.10
CA LEU A 11 -9.11 2.80 18.93
C LEU A 11 -8.30 2.27 17.76
N THR A 12 -8.93 1.96 16.63
CA THR A 12 -8.25 1.41 15.45
C THR A 12 -8.48 2.29 14.23
N PHE A 13 -7.49 2.27 13.34
CA PHE A 13 -7.60 2.84 12.00
C PHE A 13 -7.03 1.85 10.99
N ASN A 14 -7.91 1.23 10.21
CA ASN A 14 -7.55 0.25 9.20
C ASN A 14 -7.74 0.83 7.80
N THR A 15 -6.68 0.83 6.99
CA THR A 15 -6.73 1.30 5.61
C THR A 15 -7.35 0.26 4.68
N LEU A 16 -7.88 0.72 3.55
CA LEU A 16 -8.30 -0.18 2.47
C LEU A 16 -7.12 -1.09 2.04
N PRO A 17 -7.40 -2.34 1.61
CA PRO A 17 -8.71 -3.01 1.46
C PRO A 17 -9.22 -3.68 2.75
N HIS A 18 -8.48 -3.65 3.85
CA HIS A 18 -8.77 -4.39 5.09
C HIS A 18 -9.62 -3.62 6.10
N GLY A 19 -9.96 -2.38 5.81
CA GLY A 19 -10.79 -1.51 6.65
C GLY A 19 -11.44 -0.42 5.83
N ASN A 20 -12.06 0.54 6.53
CA ASN A 20 -12.86 1.63 5.96
C ASN A 20 -12.15 2.99 5.96
N SER A 21 -10.86 3.04 6.35
CA SER A 21 -10.05 4.26 6.50
C SER A 21 -10.69 5.29 7.47
N ARG A 22 -11.33 4.79 8.53
CA ARG A 22 -11.90 5.59 9.61
C ARG A 22 -11.39 5.11 10.97
N TRP A 23 -11.47 5.98 11.96
CA TRP A 23 -11.23 5.63 13.35
C TRP A 23 -12.47 4.96 13.94
N GLU A 24 -12.29 3.76 14.47
CA GLU A 24 -13.30 2.92 15.12
C GLU A 24 -12.87 2.66 16.56
N LEU A 25 -13.83 2.76 17.51
CA LEU A 25 -13.60 2.63 18.95
C LEU A 25 -14.33 1.41 19.49
N PHE A 26 -13.64 0.56 20.22
CA PHE A 26 -14.18 -0.66 20.79
C PHE A 26 -13.91 -0.75 22.29
N ASP A 27 -14.82 -1.36 23.05
CA ASP A 27 -14.66 -1.73 24.45
C ASP A 27 -14.31 -3.23 24.53
N LEU A 28 -13.04 -3.55 24.70
CA LEU A 28 -12.54 -4.93 24.67
C LEU A 28 -13.01 -5.78 25.86
N GLU A 29 -13.48 -5.16 26.95
CA GLU A 29 -14.05 -5.89 28.09
C GLU A 29 -15.45 -6.43 27.77
N LYS A 30 -16.27 -5.65 27.05
CA LYS A 30 -17.63 -6.01 26.68
C LYS A 30 -17.73 -6.65 25.31
N ASP A 31 -16.84 -6.27 24.40
CA ASP A 31 -16.80 -6.70 22.99
C ASP A 31 -15.38 -7.07 22.59
N PRO A 32 -14.85 -8.21 23.06
CA PRO A 32 -13.51 -8.66 22.68
C PRO A 32 -13.38 -9.03 21.19
N ALA A 33 -14.49 -9.18 20.48
CA ALA A 33 -14.52 -9.48 19.05
C ALA A 33 -14.52 -8.21 18.15
N GLU A 34 -14.58 -7.00 18.75
CA GLU A 34 -14.57 -5.73 18.04
C GLU A 34 -15.70 -5.59 17.00
N THR A 35 -16.91 -6.00 17.38
CA THR A 35 -18.07 -6.04 16.48
C THR A 35 -18.91 -4.76 16.52
N PHE A 36 -18.83 -3.98 17.62
CA PHE A 36 -19.63 -2.77 17.82
C PHE A 36 -18.76 -1.52 17.93
N ASP A 37 -18.78 -0.69 16.90
CA ASP A 37 -18.09 0.61 16.90
C ASP A 37 -18.81 1.62 17.80
N LEU A 38 -18.13 2.04 18.86
CA LEU A 38 -18.62 3.03 19.84
C LEU A 38 -18.26 4.48 19.47
N SER A 39 -17.67 4.72 18.31
CA SER A 39 -17.21 6.04 17.86
C SER A 39 -18.27 7.14 17.90
N ALA A 40 -19.51 6.78 17.60
CA ALA A 40 -20.66 7.70 17.63
C ALA A 40 -21.22 7.90 19.05
N GLN A 41 -21.05 6.91 19.93
CA GLN A 41 -21.58 6.93 21.29
C GLN A 41 -20.61 7.63 22.27
N LEU A 42 -19.31 7.54 22.02
CA LEU A 42 -18.24 8.10 22.87
C LEU A 42 -17.31 9.00 22.05
N PRO A 43 -17.83 10.09 21.45
CA PRO A 43 -17.03 10.94 20.55
C PRO A 43 -15.89 11.64 21.29
N GLU A 44 -16.09 12.07 22.54
CA GLU A 44 -15.04 12.75 23.32
C GLU A 44 -13.89 11.83 23.66
N LEU A 45 -14.15 10.57 24.02
CA LEU A 45 -13.15 9.56 24.28
C LEU A 45 -12.34 9.26 23.00
N LYS A 46 -13.05 9.07 21.88
CA LYS A 46 -12.43 8.86 20.58
C LYS A 46 -11.46 9.99 20.23
N GLU A 47 -11.90 11.25 20.37
CA GLU A 47 -11.08 12.42 20.03
C GLU A 47 -9.86 12.53 20.94
N THR A 48 -10.04 12.33 22.25
CA THR A 48 -8.92 12.29 23.22
C THR A 48 -7.88 11.22 22.84
N MET A 49 -8.31 10.04 22.41
CA MET A 49 -7.40 8.97 21.99
C MET A 49 -6.70 9.29 20.67
N ILE A 50 -7.38 9.95 19.73
CA ILE A 50 -6.77 10.44 18.47
C ILE A 50 -5.69 11.48 18.77
N GLU A 51 -5.95 12.41 19.67
CA GLU A 51 -4.97 13.44 20.08
C GLU A 51 -3.75 12.78 20.72
N GLY A 52 -3.95 11.86 21.64
CA GLY A 52 -2.86 11.07 22.22
C GLY A 52 -2.02 10.34 21.18
N TYR A 53 -2.66 9.77 20.13
CA TYR A 53 -1.93 9.18 19.00
C TYR A 53 -1.13 10.23 18.22
N LYS A 54 -1.69 11.40 17.95
CA LYS A 54 -0.99 12.48 17.22
C LYS A 54 0.24 12.95 17.98
N GLU A 55 0.11 13.13 19.30
CA GLU A 55 1.22 13.49 20.18
C GLU A 55 2.31 12.40 20.17
N TYR A 56 1.93 11.14 20.35
CA TYR A 56 2.86 10.02 20.25
C TYR A 56 3.58 10.00 18.90
N ALA A 57 2.83 10.12 17.81
CA ALA A 57 3.38 10.08 16.46
C ALA A 57 4.40 11.21 16.22
N LYS A 58 4.12 12.41 16.76
CA LYS A 58 5.04 13.55 16.71
C LYS A 58 6.30 13.32 17.53
N ASN A 59 6.18 12.83 18.76
CA ASN A 59 7.29 12.64 19.68
C ASN A 59 8.26 11.52 19.23
N TYR A 60 7.73 10.50 18.57
CA TYR A 60 8.51 9.34 18.11
C TYR A 60 8.75 9.31 16.60
N ASN A 61 8.50 10.42 15.88
CA ASN A 61 8.69 10.52 14.42
C ASN A 61 8.04 9.37 13.64
N VAL A 62 6.80 9.03 13.99
CA VAL A 62 6.06 7.96 13.28
C VAL A 62 5.78 8.42 11.87
N VAL A 63 6.36 7.72 10.90
CA VAL A 63 6.16 8.03 9.48
C VAL A 63 4.75 7.62 9.05
N ALA A 64 3.99 8.60 8.54
CA ALA A 64 2.68 8.32 7.97
C ALA A 64 2.82 7.57 6.64
N VAL A 65 2.11 6.46 6.53
CA VAL A 65 1.99 5.75 5.24
C VAL A 65 1.01 6.54 4.35
N PRO A 66 1.36 6.85 3.09
CA PRO A 66 0.45 7.51 2.16
C PRO A 66 -0.88 6.75 2.02
N THR A 67 -1.98 7.46 1.84
CA THR A 67 -3.33 6.87 1.75
C THR A 67 -3.52 6.01 0.51
N ASP A 68 -2.77 6.29 -0.55
CA ASP A 68 -2.72 5.56 -1.82
C ASP A 68 -1.70 4.40 -1.82
N PHE A 69 -0.99 4.19 -0.71
CA PHE A 69 -0.01 3.12 -0.60
C PHE A 69 -0.68 1.74 -0.63
N ASN A 70 -0.43 1.00 -1.70
CA ASN A 70 -0.86 -0.39 -1.83
C ASN A 70 0.32 -1.35 -1.57
N PRO A 71 0.39 -1.98 -0.38
CA PRO A 71 1.49 -2.86 -0.03
C PRO A 71 1.58 -4.10 -0.92
N VAL A 72 0.44 -4.61 -1.39
CA VAL A 72 0.39 -5.79 -2.28
C VAL A 72 1.01 -5.46 -3.63
N LEU A 73 0.68 -4.30 -4.20
CA LEU A 73 1.26 -3.84 -5.45
C LEU A 73 2.77 -3.59 -5.31
N GLN A 74 3.19 -2.91 -4.25
CA GLN A 74 4.61 -2.61 -3.97
C GLN A 74 5.43 -3.90 -3.80
N VAL A 75 4.95 -4.85 -3.02
CA VAL A 75 5.62 -6.14 -2.83
C VAL A 75 5.64 -6.94 -4.13
N GLY A 76 4.54 -6.93 -4.88
CA GLY A 76 4.45 -7.58 -6.19
C GLY A 76 5.47 -7.02 -7.19
N LEU A 77 5.51 -5.71 -7.36
CA LEU A 77 6.45 -5.03 -8.27
C LEU A 77 7.91 -5.23 -7.86
N THR A 78 8.23 -5.07 -6.56
CA THR A 78 9.61 -5.28 -6.07
C THR A 78 10.05 -6.72 -6.20
N THR A 79 9.16 -7.68 -5.96
CA THR A 79 9.47 -9.11 -6.12
C THR A 79 9.66 -9.46 -7.59
N MET A 80 8.79 -8.99 -8.46
CA MET A 80 8.91 -9.18 -9.91
C MET A 80 10.22 -8.58 -10.46
N PHE A 81 10.55 -7.35 -10.06
CA PHE A 81 11.79 -6.68 -10.45
C PHE A 81 13.02 -7.42 -9.93
N ARG A 82 12.98 -7.90 -8.67
CA ARG A 82 14.06 -8.70 -8.08
C ARG A 82 14.25 -10.06 -8.78
N LEU A 83 13.16 -10.71 -9.17
CA LEU A 83 13.24 -11.97 -9.94
C LEU A 83 13.82 -11.73 -11.34
N MET A 84 13.42 -10.66 -12.00
CA MET A 84 13.97 -10.29 -13.32
C MET A 84 15.47 -9.99 -13.23
N THR A 85 15.91 -9.21 -12.25
CA THR A 85 17.32 -8.82 -12.11
C THR A 85 18.22 -9.94 -11.57
N ARG A 86 17.67 -10.85 -10.76
CA ARG A 86 18.43 -12.00 -10.23
C ARG A 86 18.85 -12.99 -11.32
N ASN A 87 18.08 -13.07 -12.40
CA ASN A 87 18.35 -13.99 -13.51
C ASN A 87 18.80 -13.15 -14.73
N SER A 88 20.11 -12.88 -14.82
CA SER A 88 20.70 -12.08 -15.90
C SER A 88 20.34 -12.60 -17.30
N THR A 89 20.09 -13.90 -17.45
CA THR A 89 19.60 -14.52 -18.69
C THR A 89 18.27 -13.97 -19.17
N PHE A 90 17.31 -13.69 -18.28
CA PHE A 90 16.03 -13.08 -18.68
C PHE A 90 16.19 -11.65 -19.16
N VAL A 91 17.08 -10.87 -18.53
CA VAL A 91 17.40 -9.50 -18.97
C VAL A 91 18.04 -9.52 -20.36
N PHE A 92 18.98 -10.44 -20.57
CA PHE A 92 19.62 -10.63 -21.90
C PHE A 92 18.62 -11.02 -22.98
N LEU A 93 17.76 -12.00 -22.72
CA LEU A 93 16.73 -12.45 -23.66
C LEU A 93 15.71 -11.33 -23.97
N PHE A 94 15.33 -10.53 -22.98
CA PHE A 94 14.46 -9.38 -23.18
C PHE A 94 15.11 -8.32 -24.05
N LEU A 95 16.39 -7.98 -23.83
CA LEU A 95 17.14 -7.04 -24.66
C LEU A 95 17.31 -7.52 -26.10
N ILE A 96 17.59 -8.82 -26.30
CA ILE A 96 17.67 -9.42 -27.64
C ILE A 96 16.31 -9.33 -28.34
N SER A 97 15.21 -9.66 -27.66
CA SER A 97 13.85 -9.55 -28.20
C SER A 97 13.51 -8.10 -28.62
N LEU A 98 13.88 -7.13 -27.80
CA LEU A 98 13.66 -5.71 -28.11
C LEU A 98 14.47 -5.27 -29.34
N LEU A 99 15.71 -5.72 -29.45
CA LEU A 99 16.60 -5.41 -30.59
C LEU A 99 16.06 -6.01 -31.88
N THR A 100 15.58 -7.26 -31.86
CA THR A 100 14.97 -7.92 -33.03
C THR A 100 13.69 -7.23 -33.48
N LEU A 101 12.86 -6.77 -32.54
CA LEU A 101 11.66 -6.01 -32.84
C LEU A 101 12.02 -4.66 -33.52
N LEU A 102 12.97 -3.92 -32.98
CA LEU A 102 13.44 -2.65 -33.55
C LEU A 102 14.00 -2.83 -34.96
N THR A 103 14.83 -3.84 -35.18
CA THR A 103 15.39 -4.14 -36.52
C THR A 103 14.30 -4.50 -37.51
N SER A 104 13.29 -5.27 -37.10
CA SER A 104 12.12 -5.63 -37.92
C SER A 104 11.30 -4.39 -38.33
N ILE A 105 11.07 -3.48 -37.40
CA ILE A 105 10.37 -2.20 -37.67
C ILE A 105 11.16 -1.35 -38.65
N ILE A 106 12.49 -1.23 -38.47
CA ILE A 106 13.35 -0.46 -39.37
C ILE A 106 13.35 -1.07 -40.79
N LEU A 107 13.45 -2.39 -40.91
CA LEU A 107 13.38 -3.06 -42.18
C LEU A 107 12.02 -2.91 -42.87
N TRP A 108 10.96 -3.00 -42.10
CA TRP A 108 9.59 -2.79 -42.62
C TRP A 108 9.38 -1.35 -43.13
N THR A 109 9.82 -0.34 -42.36
CA THR A 109 9.73 1.06 -42.77
C THR A 109 10.59 1.37 -44.01
N ARG A 110 11.80 0.78 -44.12
CA ARG A 110 12.67 0.91 -45.31
C ARG A 110 12.02 0.24 -46.55
N ARG A 111 11.42 -0.92 -46.40
CA ARG A 111 10.68 -1.59 -47.49
C ARG A 111 9.50 -0.75 -47.99
N LYS A 112 8.75 -0.16 -47.06
CA LYS A 112 7.60 0.69 -47.42
C LYS A 112 8.03 1.93 -48.20
N ARG A 113 9.15 2.57 -47.83
CA ARG A 113 9.69 3.75 -48.53
C ARG A 113 10.29 3.45 -49.90
N ARG A 114 10.61 2.20 -50.21
CA ARG A 114 11.11 1.78 -51.52
C ARG A 114 10.01 1.35 -52.50
N ALA A 115 8.82 1.15 -52.00
CA ALA A 115 7.62 0.73 -52.75
C ALA A 115 6.71 1.90 -53.17
N THR A 116 7.02 3.10 -52.69
CA THR A 116 6.44 4.39 -53.14
C THR A 116 7.46 5.16 -53.97
#